data_014ac91b8fb7184c95540439c01f5ed9
#
_entry.id   014ac91b8fb7184c95540439c01f5ed9
#
_cell.length_a   1.000
_cell.length_b   1.000
_cell.length_c   1.000
_cell.angle_alpha   90.00
_cell.angle_beta   90.00
_cell.angle_gamma   90.00
#
_symmetry.space_group_name_H-M   'P 1'
#
loop_
_entity.id
_entity.type
_entity.pdbx_description
1 polymer ?
#
loop_
_entity_poly.entity_id
_entity_poly.type
_entity_poly.pdbx_seq_one_letter_code
_entity_poly.pdbx_strand_id
1 'polypeptide(L)' 'MFFAQVRLNGKWNLIDTNGNLNSKQWFDRPYSFNENGLAIVELNKKYNFIDIYGNLLSKEWFNSYWNASHFEEELLN' A
#
# COMPACT_ATOMS: atom_id res chain seq x y z
N MET A 1 -15.11 -2.63 -3.48
CA MET A 1 -14.20 -3.72 -3.84
C MET A 1 -13.58 -4.31 -2.59
N PHE A 2 -13.55 -5.62 -2.51
CA PHE A 2 -13.03 -6.29 -1.32
C PHE A 2 -11.68 -6.92 -1.57
N PHE A 3 -10.78 -6.75 -0.62
CA PHE A 3 -9.47 -7.38 -0.63
C PHE A 3 -9.25 -8.10 0.69
N ALA A 4 -8.53 -9.21 0.63
CA ALA A 4 -8.07 -9.91 1.82
C ALA A 4 -6.55 -9.78 1.91
N GLN A 5 -6.05 -9.66 3.13
CA GLN A 5 -4.60 -9.64 3.36
C GLN A 5 -4.05 -11.05 3.24
N VAL A 6 -2.96 -11.21 2.49
CA VAL A 6 -2.29 -12.50 2.35
C VAL A 6 -0.82 -12.34 2.68
N ARG A 7 -0.23 -13.38 3.27
CA ARG A 7 1.16 -13.38 3.70
C ARG A 7 1.88 -14.58 3.08
N LEU A 8 3.07 -14.32 2.54
CA LEU A 8 3.91 -15.38 1.99
C LEU A 8 5.37 -15.04 2.29
N ASN A 9 6.08 -15.98 2.91
CA ASN A 9 7.49 -15.82 3.26
C ASN A 9 7.76 -14.52 4.05
N GLY A 10 6.85 -14.17 4.96
CA GLY A 10 7.02 -12.99 5.81
C GLY A 10 6.65 -11.68 5.15
N LYS A 11 6.21 -11.70 3.90
CA LYS A 11 5.80 -10.50 3.17
C LYS A 11 4.29 -10.50 2.94
N TRP A 12 3.74 -9.31 2.73
CA TRP A 12 2.30 -9.10 2.65
C TRP A 12 1.86 -8.54 1.30
N ASN A 13 0.64 -8.88 0.93
CA ASN A 13 -0.03 -8.36 -0.26
C ASN A 13 -1.53 -8.37 0.01
N LEU A 14 -2.29 -7.92 -0.96
CA LEU A 14 -3.75 -8.03 -0.94
C LEU A 14 -4.20 -8.87 -2.13
N ILE A 15 -5.26 -9.66 -1.91
CA ILE A 15 -5.83 -10.48 -2.96
C ILE A 15 -7.31 -10.11 -3.11
N ASP A 16 -7.79 -10.01 -4.33
CA ASP A 16 -9.20 -9.68 -4.59
C ASP A 16 -10.07 -10.93 -4.60
N THR A 17 -11.38 -10.75 -4.82
CA THR A 17 -12.33 -11.86 -4.80
C THR A 17 -12.17 -12.80 -5.99
N ASN A 18 -11.44 -12.40 -7.02
CA ASN A 18 -11.14 -13.23 -8.18
C ASN A 18 -9.81 -13.98 -8.07
N GLY A 19 -9.11 -13.79 -6.95
CA GLY A 19 -7.83 -14.45 -6.71
C GLY A 19 -6.63 -13.70 -7.28
N ASN A 20 -6.80 -12.45 -7.68
CA ASN A 20 -5.72 -11.66 -8.25
C ASN A 20 -5.02 -10.84 -7.16
N LEU A 21 -3.68 -10.86 -7.18
CA LEU A 21 -2.90 -10.04 -6.26
C LEU A 21 -2.98 -8.57 -6.67
N ASN A 22 -3.04 -7.69 -5.67
CA ASN A 22 -3.06 -6.24 -5.89
C ASN A 22 -1.75 -5.74 -6.51
N SER A 23 -0.62 -6.26 -6.03
CA SER A 23 0.69 -5.76 -6.41
C SER A 23 1.60 -6.89 -6.85
N LYS A 24 2.51 -6.59 -7.77
CA LYS A 24 3.58 -7.53 -8.13
C LYS A 24 4.62 -7.58 -7.02
N GLN A 25 4.71 -6.54 -6.21
CA GLN A 25 5.67 -6.45 -5.12
C GLN A 25 4.98 -6.79 -3.80
N TRP A 26 5.68 -7.50 -2.93
CA TRP A 26 5.22 -7.84 -1.60
C TRP A 26 5.88 -6.92 -0.59
N PHE A 27 5.16 -6.56 0.46
CA PHE A 27 5.57 -5.55 1.41
C PHE A 27 5.83 -6.12 2.80
N ASP A 28 6.52 -5.35 3.63
CA ASP A 28 6.96 -5.83 4.96
C ASP A 28 5.85 -5.79 6.00
N ARG A 29 4.76 -5.05 5.73
CA ARG A 29 3.64 -4.93 6.65
C ARG A 29 2.31 -5.18 5.93
N PRO A 30 1.29 -5.69 6.65
CA PRO A 30 -0.04 -5.77 6.08
C PRO A 30 -0.57 -4.36 5.80
N TYR A 31 -1.40 -4.24 4.79
CA TYR A 31 -1.98 -2.95 4.43
C TYR A 31 -3.43 -3.12 3.98
N SER A 32 -4.17 -2.03 4.04
CA SER A 32 -5.56 -2.02 3.58
C SER A 32 -5.87 -0.66 2.98
N PHE A 33 -6.85 -0.64 2.08
CA PHE A 33 -7.23 0.60 1.42
C PHE A 33 -8.16 1.43 2.30
N ASN A 34 -7.94 2.74 2.30
CA ASN A 34 -8.83 3.67 2.95
C ASN A 34 -10.00 4.04 2.01
N GLU A 35 -10.85 4.96 2.43
CA GLU A 35 -12.01 5.38 1.65
C GLU A 35 -11.64 6.08 0.34
N ASN A 36 -10.42 6.57 0.22
CA ASN A 36 -9.92 7.21 -0.98
C ASN A 36 -9.27 6.24 -1.97
N GLY A 37 -9.27 4.94 -1.64
CA GLY A 37 -8.65 3.94 -2.49
C GLY A 37 -7.13 3.91 -2.42
N LEU A 38 -6.55 4.43 -1.34
CA LEU A 38 -5.11 4.46 -1.13
C LEU A 38 -4.75 3.65 0.12
N ALA A 39 -3.61 2.99 0.08
CA ALA A 39 -3.06 2.26 1.22
C ALA A 39 -1.60 2.65 1.41
N ILE A 40 -1.16 2.71 2.66
CA ILE A 40 0.25 2.92 2.98
C ILE A 40 0.93 1.55 3.01
N VAL A 41 2.02 1.42 2.28
CA VAL A 41 2.84 0.21 2.23
C VAL A 41 4.23 0.51 2.76
N GLU A 42 4.85 -0.49 3.37
CA GLU A 42 6.19 -0.37 3.94
C GLU A 42 7.12 -1.38 3.27
N LEU A 43 8.30 -0.89 2.87
CA LEU A 43 9.34 -1.75 2.32
C LEU A 43 10.70 -1.21 2.75
N ASN A 44 11.52 -2.07 3.37
CA ASN A 44 12.86 -1.71 3.86
C ASN A 44 12.84 -0.47 4.76
N LYS A 45 11.85 -0.40 5.65
CA LYS A 45 11.67 0.70 6.61
C LYS A 45 11.35 2.04 5.95
N LYS A 46 10.86 2.02 4.72
CA LYS A 46 10.39 3.21 4.02
C LYS A 46 8.94 3.02 3.63
N TYR A 47 8.24 4.10 3.38
CA TYR A 47 6.80 4.12 3.18
C TYR A 47 6.42 4.75 1.85
N ASN A 48 5.33 4.27 1.29
CA ASN A 48 4.76 4.83 0.06
C ASN A 48 3.26 4.57 0.08
N PHE A 49 2.56 5.04 -0.93
CA PHE A 49 1.15 4.75 -1.14
C PHE A 49 0.99 3.88 -2.37
N ILE A 50 -0.01 3.01 -2.32
CA ILE A 50 -0.38 2.18 -3.45
C ILE A 50 -1.88 2.32 -3.68
N ASP A 51 -2.31 2.31 -4.95
CA ASP A 51 -3.72 2.38 -5.30
C ASP A 51 -4.31 0.98 -5.49
N ILE A 52 -5.62 0.92 -5.78
CA ILE A 52 -6.32 -0.36 -5.94
C ILE A 52 -5.87 -1.14 -7.17
N TYR A 53 -5.13 -0.51 -8.07
CA TYR A 53 -4.59 -1.16 -9.27
C TYR A 53 -3.15 -1.61 -9.10
N GLY A 54 -2.58 -1.40 -7.91
CA GLY A 54 -1.21 -1.82 -7.63
C GLY A 54 -0.13 -0.83 -8.03
N ASN A 55 -0.50 0.40 -8.32
CA ASN A 55 0.46 1.44 -8.72
C ASN A 55 0.94 2.23 -7.51
N LEU A 56 2.26 2.38 -7.38
CA LEU A 56 2.82 3.25 -6.35
C LEU A 56 2.56 4.70 -6.73
N LEU A 57 2.14 5.49 -5.75
CA LEU A 57 1.71 6.86 -5.96
C LEU A 57 2.89 7.81 -6.14
N SER A 58 3.98 7.58 -5.43
CA SER A 58 5.14 8.45 -5.45
C SER A 58 6.36 7.71 -5.96
N LYS A 59 7.23 8.40 -6.72
CA LYS A 59 8.50 7.84 -7.15
C LYS A 59 9.48 7.77 -5.99
N GLU A 60 9.32 8.65 -5.00
CA GLU A 60 10.18 8.67 -3.82
C GLU A 60 9.48 8.01 -2.65
N TRP A 61 10.26 7.29 -1.85
CA TRP A 61 9.77 6.65 -0.64
C TRP A 61 10.00 7.56 0.55
N PHE A 62 9.05 7.57 1.48
CA PHE A 62 9.09 8.42 2.65
C PHE A 62 9.78 7.69 3.80
N ASN A 63 10.54 8.44 4.61
CA ASN A 63 11.31 7.86 5.71
C ASN A 63 10.46 7.52 6.93
N SER A 64 9.25 8.03 7.02
CA SER A 64 8.39 7.76 8.17
C SER A 64 6.93 7.71 7.75
N TYR A 65 6.14 7.01 8.56
CA TYR A 65 4.69 6.97 8.40
C TYR A 65 4.09 8.38 8.44
N TRP A 66 4.62 9.22 9.33
CA TRP A 66 4.15 10.60 9.48
C TRP A 66 4.31 11.39 8.18
N ASN A 67 5.47 11.30 7.55
CA ASN A 67 5.72 12.00 6.29
C ASN A 67 4.81 11.49 5.18
N ALA A 68 4.56 10.19 5.12
CA ALA A 68 3.65 9.62 4.14
C ALA A 68 2.22 10.13 4.36
N SER A 69 1.74 10.12 5.60
CA SER A 69 0.40 10.60 5.92
C SER A 69 0.23 12.07 5.56
N HIS A 70 1.25 12.88 5.81
CA HIS A 70 1.23 14.30 5.50
C HIS A 70 1.17 14.55 3.98
N PHE A 71 1.87 13.74 3.21
CA PHE A 71 1.81 13.77 1.75
C PHE A 71 0.39 13.49 1.26
N GLU A 72 -0.27 12.49 1.83
CA GLU A 72 -1.65 12.17 1.45
C GLU A 72 -2.59 13.34 1.75
N GLU A 73 -2.46 13.99 2.90
CA GLU A 73 -3.28 15.14 3.25
C GLU A 73 -3.15 16.26 2.22
N GLU A 74 -1.93 16.57 1.80
CA GLU A 74 -1.69 17.60 0.80
C GLU A 74 -2.25 17.21 -0.56
N LEU A 75 -2.14 15.94 -0.93
CA LEU A 75 -2.61 15.44 -2.20
C LEU A 75 -4.14 15.53 -2.32
N LEU A 76 -4.86 15.28 -1.22
CA LEU A 76 -6.32 15.24 -1.21
C LEU A 76 -6.97 16.59 -0.93
N ASN A 77 -6.22 17.60 -0.58
CA ASN A 77 -6.70 18.95 -0.42
C ASN A 77 -6.48 19.74 -1.71
#